data_90be26ef3197be4e6466d7d3846c8598
#
_entry.id   90be26ef3197be4e6466d7d3846c8598
#
_cell.length_a   1.000
_cell.length_b   1.000
_cell.length_c   1.000
_cell.angle_alpha   90.00
_cell.angle_beta   90.00
_cell.angle_gamma   90.00
#
_symmetry.space_group_name_H-M   'P 1'
#
loop_
_entity.id
_entity.type
_entity.pdbx_description
1 polymer ?
#
loop_
_entity_poly.entity_id
_entity_poly.type
_entity_poly.pdbx_seq_one_letter_code
_entity_poly.pdbx_strand_id
1 'polypeptide(L)'
;MKKTIAYFLILLIALTTSCSSDKQANDGLAFIDVTKNYPEKEISLTDIADVTYLYLNSDDDDYLYSGSISYITKNTVVVYSRMSGDVLFFLRDGTPKSRFNRKGQGPEEFVDALGFMYDEDTDELFVSRNRDIHVYSSTGEFKRKITLPEGSLVDGRLISLDKQSLFFYNLGNEMKRFNSNEAGLSVEDYNITPFYRISKSDGEVLDYIEIPYIPIFLGINLNGVRLPGLRNLLVKSPGGVLLCSPETDTVFLYSSDKSLTPILYKTPSVGATDPMIYLNNCLDRGQYQFIEVCTVRAGEVYPGRFPVTHYFRDKHTGEVIRPKFLLPDYSGMEFTINPNSGNKYEDGCFFELDLFELKQAYHDNKLSGKLKELVATLNEDEDNNVFMLVEFK
;
A
#
# COMPACT_ATOMS: atom_id res chain seq x y z
N MET A 1 39.56 65.33 6.28
CA MET A 1 38.16 64.99 6.48
C MET A 1 37.44 64.33 5.29
N LYS A 2 38.14 63.80 4.28
CA LYS A 2 37.50 63.10 3.12
C LYS A 2 37.76 61.61 3.02
N LYS A 3 38.50 61.02 3.96
CA LYS A 3 38.79 59.57 3.97
C LYS A 3 38.00 58.75 4.99
N THR A 4 37.29 59.42 5.92
CA THR A 4 36.54 58.74 7.01
C THR A 4 35.09 58.49 6.64
N ILE A 5 34.54 59.08 5.58
CA ILE A 5 33.17 58.89 5.12
C ILE A 5 33.04 57.63 4.18
N ALA A 6 34.14 57.24 3.52
CA ALA A 6 34.11 56.05 2.63
C ALA A 6 34.02 54.72 3.37
N TYR A 7 34.44 54.60 4.62
CA TYR A 7 34.37 53.38 5.41
C TYR A 7 33.03 53.14 6.09
N PHE A 8 32.23 54.22 6.25
CA PHE A 8 30.90 54.05 6.84
C PHE A 8 29.82 53.64 5.84
N LEU A 9 30.05 53.84 4.52
CA LEU A 9 29.11 53.41 3.48
C LEU A 9 29.33 51.94 3.06
N ILE A 10 30.50 51.34 3.33
CA ILE A 10 30.78 49.92 3.03
C ILE A 10 30.28 49.00 4.15
N LEU A 11 30.11 49.52 5.37
CA LEU A 11 29.60 48.72 6.49
C LEU A 11 28.06 48.60 6.55
N LEU A 12 27.34 49.39 5.75
CA LEU A 12 25.86 49.34 5.72
C LEU A 12 25.28 48.45 4.62
N ILE A 13 26.12 47.88 3.73
CA ILE A 13 25.69 46.98 2.65
C ILE A 13 25.86 45.51 3.09
N ALA A 14 26.51 45.24 4.23
CA ALA A 14 26.78 43.86 4.72
C ALA A 14 25.72 43.29 5.65
N LEU A 15 24.57 44.02 5.86
CA LEU A 15 23.53 43.58 6.81
C LEU A 15 22.18 43.20 6.17
N THR A 16 22.10 43.07 4.83
CA THR A 16 20.87 42.66 4.15
C THR A 16 20.95 41.34 3.39
N THR A 17 21.87 40.47 3.73
CA THR A 17 21.89 39.10 3.16
C THR A 17 21.90 38.07 4.28
N SER A 18 20.84 38.04 5.08
CA SER A 18 20.55 36.90 5.95
C SER A 18 19.04 36.64 5.92
N CYS A 19 18.59 36.12 4.81
CA CYS A 19 17.40 35.31 4.66
C CYS A 19 17.65 34.40 3.45
N SER A 20 18.63 33.52 3.56
CA SER A 20 18.63 32.31 2.74
C SER A 20 17.78 31.30 3.48
N SER A 21 16.47 31.30 3.20
CA SER A 21 15.71 30.07 3.29
C SER A 21 16.55 28.98 2.66
N ASP A 22 16.79 27.91 3.38
CA ASP A 22 17.35 26.67 2.87
C ASP A 22 16.52 26.16 1.68
N LYS A 23 16.81 26.71 0.51
CA LYS A 23 16.53 26.05 -0.74
C LYS A 23 17.64 25.03 -0.91
N GLN A 24 17.51 23.88 -0.22
CA GLN A 24 18.09 22.67 -0.75
C GLN A 24 17.51 22.52 -2.15
N ALA A 25 18.38 22.68 -3.15
CA ALA A 25 18.05 22.42 -4.54
C ALA A 25 17.67 20.95 -4.67
N ASN A 26 16.40 20.65 -4.59
CA ASN A 26 15.82 19.37 -5.03
C ASN A 26 15.73 19.47 -6.55
N ASP A 27 16.81 19.16 -7.25
CA ASP A 27 16.89 19.12 -8.70
C ASP A 27 15.85 18.14 -9.25
N GLY A 28 14.63 18.64 -9.55
CA GLY A 28 13.60 17.90 -10.26
C GLY A 28 12.77 16.91 -9.45
N LEU A 29 13.02 16.71 -8.14
CA LEU A 29 12.23 15.82 -7.31
C LEU A 29 10.81 16.40 -7.06
N ALA A 30 9.80 15.59 -7.29
CA ALA A 30 8.42 15.95 -6.99
C ALA A 30 8.22 16.20 -5.49
N PHE A 31 7.43 17.22 -5.14
CA PHE A 31 7.11 17.49 -3.75
C PHE A 31 5.62 17.76 -3.52
N ILE A 32 5.15 17.50 -2.31
CA ILE A 32 3.82 17.85 -1.83
C ILE A 32 3.94 18.65 -0.53
N ASP A 33 3.33 19.84 -0.51
CA ASP A 33 3.23 20.66 0.69
C ASP A 33 1.89 20.35 1.38
N VAL A 34 1.93 19.54 2.44
CA VAL A 34 0.74 19.06 3.14
C VAL A 34 0.06 20.11 4.03
N THR A 35 0.61 21.32 4.13
CA THR A 35 -0.02 22.47 4.80
C THR A 35 -0.88 23.29 3.85
N LYS A 36 -0.74 23.10 2.54
CA LYS A 36 -1.55 23.78 1.54
C LYS A 36 -2.96 23.21 1.49
N ASN A 37 -3.92 24.09 1.32
CA ASN A 37 -5.29 23.71 1.01
C ASN A 37 -5.42 23.48 -0.51
N TYR A 38 -5.20 22.26 -0.95
CA TYR A 38 -5.40 21.89 -2.35
C TYR A 38 -6.89 21.83 -2.70
N PRO A 39 -7.27 22.22 -3.94
CA PRO A 39 -8.66 22.20 -4.36
C PRO A 39 -9.22 20.78 -4.38
N GLU A 40 -10.50 20.65 -4.04
CA GLU A 40 -11.24 19.42 -4.35
C GLU A 40 -11.63 19.42 -5.83
N LYS A 41 -11.47 18.26 -6.47
CA LYS A 41 -11.93 18.05 -7.86
C LYS A 41 -12.53 16.67 -8.02
N GLU A 42 -13.63 16.63 -8.75
CA GLU A 42 -14.20 15.39 -9.26
C GLU A 42 -13.39 14.91 -10.46
N ILE A 43 -13.06 13.63 -10.46
CA ILE A 43 -12.34 12.95 -11.54
C ILE A 43 -13.15 11.71 -11.91
N SER A 44 -13.53 11.60 -13.17
CA SER A 44 -14.04 10.34 -13.68
C SER A 44 -12.92 9.30 -13.73
N LEU A 45 -13.12 8.14 -13.14
CA LEU A 45 -12.15 7.04 -13.20
C LEU A 45 -11.81 6.67 -14.65
N THR A 46 -12.77 6.76 -15.56
CA THR A 46 -12.57 6.44 -16.99
C THR A 46 -11.67 7.45 -17.72
N ASP A 47 -11.48 8.66 -17.17
CA ASP A 47 -10.57 9.65 -17.76
C ASP A 47 -9.09 9.27 -17.50
N ILE A 48 -8.82 8.61 -16.38
CA ILE A 48 -7.45 8.30 -15.91
C ILE A 48 -7.09 6.82 -15.98
N ALA A 49 -8.07 5.93 -16.19
CA ALA A 49 -7.90 4.49 -16.16
C ALA A 49 -8.86 3.77 -17.10
N ASP A 50 -8.51 2.54 -17.46
CA ASP A 50 -9.43 1.58 -18.01
C ASP A 50 -10.15 0.85 -16.88
N VAL A 51 -11.49 0.83 -16.93
CA VAL A 51 -12.34 0.21 -15.91
C VAL A 51 -12.99 -1.02 -16.49
N THR A 52 -12.83 -2.15 -15.83
CA THR A 52 -13.46 -3.42 -16.17
C THR A 52 -14.16 -4.03 -14.97
N TYR A 53 -15.19 -4.83 -15.22
CA TYR A 53 -15.92 -5.54 -14.17
C TYR A 53 -15.62 -7.02 -14.26
N LEU A 54 -15.31 -7.62 -13.13
CA LEU A 54 -15.01 -9.02 -12.97
C LEU A 54 -16.05 -9.64 -12.05
N TYR A 55 -16.74 -10.63 -12.52
CA TYR A 55 -17.58 -11.52 -11.75
C TYR A 55 -16.88 -12.88 -11.65
N LEU A 56 -16.68 -13.38 -10.43
CA LEU A 56 -16.11 -14.70 -10.20
C LEU A 56 -17.25 -15.70 -10.11
N ASN A 57 -17.32 -16.58 -11.12
CA ASN A 57 -18.42 -17.49 -11.34
C ASN A 57 -18.61 -18.46 -10.15
N SER A 58 -19.85 -18.59 -9.69
CA SER A 58 -20.31 -19.39 -8.55
C SER A 58 -21.34 -20.48 -8.95
N ASP A 59 -21.50 -20.79 -10.24
CA ASP A 59 -22.42 -21.86 -10.71
C ASP A 59 -22.14 -23.21 -10.05
N ASP A 60 -20.92 -23.43 -9.56
CA ASP A 60 -20.55 -24.53 -8.67
C ASP A 60 -20.46 -23.98 -7.25
N ASP A 61 -21.27 -24.51 -6.32
CA ASP A 61 -21.32 -24.13 -4.90
C ASP A 61 -19.93 -24.16 -4.23
N ASP A 62 -19.02 -24.98 -4.75
CA ASP A 62 -17.64 -25.06 -4.31
C ASP A 62 -16.85 -23.76 -4.56
N TYR A 63 -17.33 -22.87 -5.40
CA TYR A 63 -16.74 -21.58 -5.72
C TYR A 63 -17.56 -20.38 -5.26
N LEU A 64 -18.66 -20.61 -4.55
CA LEU A 64 -19.31 -19.57 -3.76
C LEU A 64 -18.47 -19.34 -2.50
N TYR A 65 -18.10 -18.10 -2.20
CA TYR A 65 -17.20 -17.81 -1.11
C TYR A 65 -17.60 -16.61 -0.25
N SER A 66 -17.20 -16.68 1.02
CA SER A 66 -17.20 -15.53 1.94
C SER A 66 -15.75 -15.17 2.25
N GLY A 67 -15.15 -14.33 1.41
CA GLY A 67 -13.75 -14.01 1.47
C GLY A 67 -13.41 -12.74 0.69
N SER A 68 -12.15 -12.51 0.41
CA SER A 68 -11.69 -11.36 -0.36
C SER A 68 -10.61 -11.74 -1.37
N ILE A 69 -10.48 -10.97 -2.44
CA ILE A 69 -9.34 -11.09 -3.33
C ILE A 69 -8.06 -10.88 -2.55
N SER A 70 -7.18 -11.87 -2.64
CA SER A 70 -5.87 -11.88 -1.99
C SER A 70 -4.76 -11.51 -2.94
N TYR A 71 -4.89 -11.89 -4.24
CA TYR A 71 -3.92 -11.54 -5.27
C TYR A 71 -4.53 -11.60 -6.66
N ILE A 72 -4.08 -10.72 -7.56
CA ILE A 72 -4.46 -10.72 -8.97
C ILE A 72 -3.19 -10.68 -9.81
N THR A 73 -3.06 -11.64 -10.72
CA THR A 73 -2.02 -11.68 -11.75
C THR A 73 -2.60 -11.30 -13.11
N LYS A 74 -1.79 -11.43 -14.15
CA LYS A 74 -2.24 -11.22 -15.53
C LYS A 74 -3.37 -12.17 -15.93
N ASN A 75 -3.34 -13.44 -15.52
CA ASN A 75 -4.30 -14.46 -15.96
C ASN A 75 -5.11 -15.08 -14.82
N THR A 76 -4.77 -14.81 -13.56
CA THR A 76 -5.35 -15.52 -12.41
C THR A 76 -5.78 -14.56 -11.32
N VAL A 77 -6.89 -14.87 -10.66
CA VAL A 77 -7.38 -14.23 -9.42
C VAL A 77 -7.34 -15.24 -8.30
N VAL A 78 -6.76 -14.86 -7.16
CA VAL A 78 -6.68 -15.68 -5.95
C VAL A 78 -7.58 -15.08 -4.89
N VAL A 79 -8.51 -15.87 -4.38
CA VAL A 79 -9.42 -15.51 -3.28
C VAL A 79 -9.09 -16.35 -2.05
N TYR A 80 -9.13 -15.74 -0.88
CA TYR A 80 -8.96 -16.45 0.39
C TYR A 80 -10.13 -16.17 1.33
N SER A 81 -10.74 -17.25 1.78
CA SER A 81 -11.79 -17.24 2.81
C SER A 81 -11.16 -17.53 4.17
N ARG A 82 -10.94 -16.49 4.97
CA ARG A 82 -10.27 -16.61 6.28
C ARG A 82 -11.05 -17.53 7.24
N MET A 83 -12.36 -17.52 7.18
CA MET A 83 -13.23 -18.32 8.06
C MET A 83 -13.12 -19.81 7.75
N SER A 84 -13.30 -20.20 6.50
CA SER A 84 -13.22 -21.61 6.07
C SER A 84 -11.78 -22.09 5.87
N GLY A 85 -10.88 -21.19 5.43
CA GLY A 85 -9.50 -21.51 5.05
C GLY A 85 -9.33 -21.89 3.59
N ASP A 86 -10.40 -21.71 2.79
CA ASP A 86 -10.36 -22.05 1.37
C ASP A 86 -9.56 -21.01 0.59
N VAL A 87 -8.72 -21.51 -0.30
CA VAL A 87 -8.00 -20.75 -1.30
C VAL A 87 -8.55 -21.13 -2.67
N LEU A 88 -9.15 -20.17 -3.35
CA LEU A 88 -9.81 -20.37 -4.64
C LEU A 88 -9.02 -19.64 -5.72
N PHE A 89 -8.85 -20.32 -6.85
CA PHE A 89 -8.23 -19.75 -8.05
C PHE A 89 -9.26 -19.64 -9.15
N PHE A 90 -9.29 -18.48 -9.77
CA PHE A 90 -10.12 -18.20 -10.94
C PHE A 90 -9.22 -17.68 -12.07
N LEU A 91 -9.65 -17.89 -13.30
CA LEU A 91 -9.09 -17.17 -14.45
C LEU A 91 -9.55 -15.70 -14.41
N ARG A 92 -8.88 -14.85 -15.19
CA ARG A 92 -9.23 -13.41 -15.28
C ARG A 92 -10.60 -13.12 -15.91
N ASP A 93 -11.22 -14.08 -16.56
CA ASP A 93 -12.60 -14.00 -17.05
C ASP A 93 -13.64 -14.44 -16.00
N GLY A 94 -13.19 -14.82 -14.80
CA GLY A 94 -14.03 -15.27 -13.70
C GLY A 94 -14.30 -16.77 -13.68
N THR A 95 -13.78 -17.54 -14.65
CA THR A 95 -13.96 -18.99 -14.67
C THR A 95 -13.20 -19.67 -13.52
N PRO A 96 -13.84 -20.58 -12.75
CA PRO A 96 -13.17 -21.40 -11.75
C PRO A 96 -12.00 -22.19 -12.33
N LYS A 97 -10.85 -22.21 -11.61
CA LYS A 97 -9.64 -22.91 -12.06
C LYS A 97 -9.28 -24.06 -11.13
N SER A 98 -9.12 -23.78 -9.85
CA SER A 98 -8.78 -24.76 -8.82
C SER A 98 -9.08 -24.23 -7.42
N ARG A 99 -9.19 -25.14 -6.46
CA ARG A 99 -9.34 -24.78 -5.05
C ARG A 99 -8.58 -25.76 -4.17
N PHE A 100 -8.19 -25.28 -2.99
CA PHE A 100 -7.68 -26.13 -1.94
C PHE A 100 -7.93 -25.53 -0.56
N ASN A 101 -7.80 -26.37 0.46
CA ASN A 101 -7.81 -25.94 1.86
C ASN A 101 -6.64 -26.59 2.58
N ARG A 102 -5.77 -25.77 3.17
CA ARG A 102 -4.64 -26.20 3.98
C ARG A 102 -4.69 -25.57 5.39
N LYS A 103 -5.89 -25.23 5.84
CA LYS A 103 -6.09 -24.71 7.19
C LYS A 103 -5.96 -25.82 8.21
N GLY A 104 -4.97 -25.73 9.10
CA GLY A 104 -4.69 -26.74 10.12
C GLY A 104 -3.43 -26.44 10.90
N GLN A 105 -3.01 -27.40 11.74
CA GLN A 105 -1.82 -27.27 12.61
C GLN A 105 -0.67 -28.19 12.21
N GLY A 106 -0.81 -28.91 11.10
CA GLY A 106 0.24 -29.79 10.56
C GLY A 106 1.44 -28.99 10.01
N PRO A 107 2.57 -29.66 9.73
CA PRO A 107 3.79 -29.00 9.29
C PRO A 107 3.68 -28.36 7.89
N GLU A 108 2.74 -28.84 7.08
CA GLU A 108 2.44 -28.31 5.74
C GLU A 108 1.15 -27.51 5.69
N GLU A 109 0.58 -27.17 6.85
CA GLU A 109 -0.69 -26.46 7.00
C GLU A 109 -0.47 -25.07 7.60
N PHE A 110 -1.48 -24.20 7.50
CA PHE A 110 -1.47 -22.90 8.15
C PHE A 110 -2.75 -22.68 8.98
N VAL A 111 -2.58 -22.18 10.20
CA VAL A 111 -3.71 -21.82 11.07
C VAL A 111 -4.37 -20.54 10.58
N ASP A 112 -3.54 -19.56 10.21
CA ASP A 112 -3.97 -18.25 9.72
C ASP A 112 -2.95 -17.75 8.69
N ALA A 113 -3.46 -17.24 7.59
CA ALA A 113 -2.67 -16.60 6.55
C ALA A 113 -2.81 -15.08 6.68
N LEU A 114 -1.68 -14.38 6.74
CA LEU A 114 -1.65 -12.93 6.84
C LEU A 114 -1.64 -12.25 5.47
N GLY A 115 -1.08 -12.91 4.47
CA GLY A 115 -1.03 -12.39 3.11
C GLY A 115 -0.60 -13.45 2.11
N PHE A 116 -0.85 -13.11 0.85
CA PHE A 116 -0.62 -13.98 -0.29
C PHE A 116 0.16 -13.22 -1.36
N MET A 117 1.03 -13.94 -2.05
CA MET A 117 1.64 -13.52 -3.30
C MET A 117 1.71 -14.73 -4.24
N TYR A 118 1.20 -14.59 -5.44
CA TYR A 118 1.19 -15.66 -6.41
C TYR A 118 2.12 -15.36 -7.59
N ASP A 119 3.07 -16.23 -7.81
CA ASP A 119 3.95 -16.22 -8.97
C ASP A 119 3.37 -17.20 -10.00
N GLU A 120 2.73 -16.65 -11.02
CA GLU A 120 2.02 -17.43 -12.03
C GLU A 120 2.98 -18.20 -12.95
N ASP A 121 4.19 -17.64 -13.22
CA ASP A 121 5.19 -18.28 -14.08
C ASP A 121 5.71 -19.60 -13.50
N THR A 122 5.80 -19.69 -12.16
CA THR A 122 6.34 -20.87 -11.45
C THR A 122 5.24 -21.71 -10.78
N ASP A 123 4.00 -21.29 -10.90
CA ASP A 123 2.86 -21.84 -10.14
C ASP A 123 3.17 -21.93 -8.65
N GLU A 124 3.56 -20.82 -8.04
CA GLU A 124 3.92 -20.73 -6.63
C GLU A 124 3.09 -19.71 -5.88
N LEU A 125 2.29 -20.19 -4.93
CA LEU A 125 1.56 -19.36 -3.98
C LEU A 125 2.36 -19.27 -2.68
N PHE A 126 2.85 -18.09 -2.37
CA PHE A 126 3.52 -17.77 -1.12
C PHE A 126 2.50 -17.31 -0.11
N VAL A 127 2.31 -18.07 0.95
CA VAL A 127 1.38 -17.77 2.05
C VAL A 127 2.20 -17.32 3.25
N SER A 128 2.12 -16.02 3.57
CA SER A 128 2.84 -15.47 4.71
C SER A 128 2.15 -15.82 6.02
N ARG A 129 2.95 -16.26 6.96
CA ARG A 129 2.61 -16.48 8.37
C ARG A 129 3.56 -15.63 9.19
N ASN A 130 3.27 -15.27 10.38
CA ASN A 130 4.09 -14.32 11.15
C ASN A 130 5.61 -14.52 11.03
N ARG A 131 6.11 -15.77 11.04
CA ARG A 131 7.54 -16.10 11.12
C ARG A 131 8.09 -16.95 9.98
N ASP A 132 7.23 -17.38 9.11
CA ASP A 132 7.59 -18.22 7.97
C ASP A 132 6.65 -17.97 6.78
N ILE A 133 7.02 -18.49 5.63
CA ILE A 133 6.23 -18.44 4.42
C ILE A 133 6.10 -19.88 3.92
N HIS A 134 4.87 -20.34 3.73
CA HIS A 134 4.60 -21.62 3.11
C HIS A 134 4.35 -21.42 1.62
N VAL A 135 4.91 -22.31 0.80
CA VAL A 135 4.78 -22.25 -0.65
C VAL A 135 4.00 -23.44 -1.15
N TYR A 136 2.94 -23.18 -1.92
CA TYR A 136 2.07 -24.19 -2.50
C TYR A 136 1.95 -24.00 -4.01
N SER A 137 1.49 -25.03 -4.72
CA SER A 137 0.97 -24.88 -6.08
C SER A 137 -0.46 -24.31 -6.05
N SER A 138 -0.99 -23.92 -7.20
CA SER A 138 -2.39 -23.54 -7.36
C SER A 138 -3.40 -24.66 -7.03
N THR A 139 -2.95 -25.91 -6.98
CA THR A 139 -3.74 -27.09 -6.56
C THR A 139 -3.56 -27.46 -5.10
N GLY A 140 -2.76 -26.68 -4.34
CA GLY A 140 -2.54 -26.89 -2.91
C GLY A 140 -1.46 -27.93 -2.58
N GLU A 141 -0.63 -28.36 -3.55
CA GLU A 141 0.55 -29.16 -3.26
C GLU A 141 1.57 -28.32 -2.48
N PHE A 142 1.99 -28.81 -1.31
CA PHE A 142 3.03 -28.16 -0.53
C PHE A 142 4.39 -28.33 -1.19
N LYS A 143 5.05 -27.24 -1.55
CA LYS A 143 6.37 -27.25 -2.21
C LYS A 143 7.50 -27.10 -1.22
N ARG A 144 7.42 -26.14 -0.31
CA ARG A 144 8.46 -25.83 0.68
C ARG A 144 7.99 -24.84 1.74
N LYS A 145 8.80 -24.76 2.78
CA LYS A 145 8.71 -23.73 3.81
C LYS A 145 9.94 -22.83 3.73
N ILE A 146 9.73 -21.53 3.73
CA ILE A 146 10.77 -20.50 3.82
C ILE A 146 10.79 -19.99 5.26
N THR A 147 11.92 -20.17 5.94
CA THR A 147 12.10 -19.67 7.30
C THR A 147 12.69 -18.26 7.24
N LEU A 148 12.04 -17.30 7.90
CA LEU A 148 12.54 -15.93 7.96
C LEU A 148 13.74 -15.80 8.91
N PRO A 149 14.58 -14.77 8.73
CA PRO A 149 15.67 -14.47 9.65
C PRO A 149 15.18 -14.38 11.10
N GLU A 150 16.04 -14.77 12.04
CA GLU A 150 15.70 -14.78 13.47
C GLU A 150 15.20 -13.40 13.96
N GLY A 151 14.10 -13.40 14.68
CA GLY A 151 13.45 -12.19 15.16
C GLY A 151 12.65 -11.41 14.14
N SER A 152 12.57 -11.89 12.88
CA SER A 152 11.73 -11.29 11.84
C SER A 152 10.28 -11.71 11.98
N LEU A 153 9.39 -10.76 11.63
CA LEU A 153 7.95 -10.99 11.49
C LEU A 153 7.49 -10.31 10.20
N VAL A 154 6.68 -11.00 9.40
CA VAL A 154 6.00 -10.42 8.23
C VAL A 154 4.62 -9.92 8.63
N ASP A 155 4.26 -8.75 8.18
CA ASP A 155 2.94 -8.15 8.40
C ASP A 155 1.87 -8.58 7.37
N GLY A 156 2.17 -9.61 6.60
CA GLY A 156 1.31 -10.14 5.54
C GLY A 156 1.65 -9.61 4.15
N ARG A 157 2.48 -8.59 4.03
CA ARG A 157 2.85 -8.03 2.72
C ARG A 157 4.14 -8.63 2.22
N LEU A 158 4.00 -9.42 1.16
CA LEU A 158 5.09 -9.96 0.38
C LEU A 158 5.03 -9.37 -1.01
N ILE A 159 6.14 -8.87 -1.50
CA ILE A 159 6.25 -8.34 -2.86
C ILE A 159 7.32 -9.14 -3.61
N SER A 160 6.95 -9.70 -4.77
CA SER A 160 7.92 -10.24 -5.71
C SER A 160 8.62 -9.07 -6.41
N LEU A 161 9.92 -8.92 -6.18
CA LEU A 161 10.72 -7.92 -6.87
C LEU A 161 11.18 -8.42 -8.24
N ASP A 162 11.57 -9.68 -8.27
CA ASP A 162 12.05 -10.40 -9.45
C ASP A 162 11.74 -11.92 -9.31
N LYS A 163 12.21 -12.70 -10.29
CA LYS A 163 11.99 -14.17 -10.29
C LYS A 163 12.60 -14.90 -9.11
N GLN A 164 13.57 -14.31 -8.40
CA GLN A 164 14.38 -14.97 -7.38
C GLN A 164 14.12 -14.45 -5.97
N SER A 165 13.52 -13.27 -5.83
CA SER A 165 13.46 -12.61 -4.53
C SER A 165 12.07 -12.13 -4.13
N LEU A 166 11.86 -12.17 -2.81
CA LEU A 166 10.75 -11.55 -2.10
C LEU A 166 11.25 -10.35 -1.31
N PHE A 167 10.39 -9.36 -1.21
CA PHE A 167 10.61 -8.16 -0.43
C PHE A 167 9.55 -8.06 0.67
N PHE A 168 9.95 -7.72 1.90
CA PHE A 168 9.02 -7.50 3.00
C PHE A 168 9.52 -6.46 4.00
N TYR A 169 8.59 -5.89 4.74
CA TYR A 169 8.86 -5.08 5.93
C TYR A 169 8.96 -5.96 7.16
N ASN A 170 10.03 -5.80 7.94
CA ASN A 170 10.22 -6.58 9.16
C ASN A 170 9.50 -5.97 10.35
N LEU A 171 8.27 -6.40 10.58
CA LEU A 171 7.46 -5.98 11.73
C LEU A 171 8.11 -6.35 13.08
N GLY A 172 8.96 -7.39 13.11
CA GLY A 172 9.67 -7.81 14.32
C GLY A 172 10.55 -6.71 14.91
N ASN A 173 11.18 -5.91 14.05
CA ASN A 173 11.96 -4.75 14.49
C ASN A 173 11.08 -3.66 15.09
N GLU A 174 9.92 -3.41 14.47
CA GLU A 174 8.94 -2.45 15.00
C GLU A 174 8.39 -2.89 16.37
N MET A 175 8.11 -4.17 16.53
CA MET A 175 7.65 -4.72 17.82
C MET A 175 8.73 -4.62 18.91
N LYS A 176 9.99 -4.86 18.59
CA LYS A 176 11.10 -4.67 19.53
C LYS A 176 11.19 -3.21 19.97
N ARG A 177 11.14 -2.28 19.03
CA ARG A 177 11.16 -0.85 19.28
C ARG A 177 9.98 -0.38 20.13
N PHE A 178 8.77 -0.89 19.84
CA PHE A 178 7.57 -0.62 20.61
C PHE A 178 7.75 -1.03 22.08
N ASN A 179 8.15 -2.27 22.30
CA ASN A 179 8.36 -2.81 23.66
C ASN A 179 9.46 -2.05 24.42
N SER A 180 10.49 -1.58 23.73
CA SER A 180 11.61 -0.84 24.32
C SER A 180 11.20 0.57 24.74
N ASN A 181 10.39 1.26 23.96
CA ASN A 181 9.83 2.56 24.35
C ASN A 181 8.93 2.45 25.58
N GLU A 182 8.14 1.38 25.69
CA GLU A 182 7.34 1.12 26.89
C GLU A 182 8.21 0.83 28.13
N ALA A 183 9.38 0.24 27.93
CA ALA A 183 10.37 0.01 28.99
C ALA A 183 11.25 1.23 29.30
N GLY A 184 11.06 2.37 28.61
CA GLY A 184 11.84 3.60 28.81
C GLY A 184 13.27 3.53 28.25
N LEU A 185 13.55 2.59 27.36
CA LEU A 185 14.84 2.46 26.69
C LEU A 185 14.93 3.46 25.52
N SER A 186 16.12 4.00 25.25
CA SER A 186 16.32 4.97 24.18
C SER A 186 16.21 4.31 22.79
N VAL A 187 15.65 5.03 21.84
CA VAL A 187 15.49 4.56 20.44
C VAL A 187 16.84 4.43 19.73
N GLU A 188 17.88 5.09 20.22
CA GLU A 188 19.22 5.14 19.60
C GLU A 188 19.97 3.80 19.66
N ASP A 189 19.54 2.87 20.53
CA ASP A 189 20.16 1.55 20.68
C ASP A 189 19.72 0.52 19.62
N TYR A 190 18.82 0.89 18.71
CA TYR A 190 18.29 -0.02 17.70
C TYR A 190 18.67 0.43 16.29
N ASN A 191 19.69 -0.21 15.75
CA ASN A 191 19.96 -0.16 14.31
C ASN A 191 18.86 -0.95 13.59
N ILE A 192 17.84 -0.23 13.08
CA ILE A 192 16.66 -0.83 12.50
C ILE A 192 16.80 -0.82 10.98
N THR A 193 17.07 -1.97 10.41
CA THR A 193 16.88 -2.20 8.99
C THR A 193 15.45 -2.68 8.78
N PRO A 194 14.54 -1.83 8.29
CA PRO A 194 13.12 -2.18 8.24
C PRO A 194 12.77 -3.10 7.09
N PHE A 195 13.54 -3.08 5.99
CA PHE A 195 13.18 -3.77 4.75
C PHE A 195 14.19 -4.85 4.40
N TYR A 196 13.68 -6.03 4.08
CA TYR A 196 14.48 -7.20 3.74
C TYR A 196 14.11 -7.69 2.34
N ARG A 197 15.13 -8.01 1.59
CA ARG A 197 15.03 -8.80 0.36
C ARG A 197 15.58 -10.19 0.64
N ILE A 198 14.78 -11.20 0.42
CA ILE A 198 15.14 -12.61 0.68
C ILE A 198 14.97 -13.46 -0.57
N SER A 199 15.68 -14.56 -0.61
CA SER A 199 15.57 -15.59 -1.64
C SER A 199 14.21 -16.31 -1.57
N LYS A 200 13.55 -16.49 -2.72
CA LYS A 200 12.32 -17.29 -2.86
C LYS A 200 12.55 -18.78 -2.61
N SER A 201 13.79 -19.26 -2.75
CA SER A 201 14.10 -20.70 -2.60
C SER A 201 14.20 -21.12 -1.15
N ASP A 202 14.88 -20.36 -0.29
CA ASP A 202 15.30 -20.77 1.05
C ASP A 202 15.17 -19.70 2.14
N GLY A 203 14.90 -18.43 1.74
CA GLY A 203 14.76 -17.32 2.69
C GLY A 203 16.09 -16.67 3.10
N GLU A 204 17.21 -17.04 2.44
CA GLU A 204 18.47 -16.33 2.66
C GLU A 204 18.31 -14.83 2.40
N VAL A 205 18.89 -14.02 3.29
CA VAL A 205 18.85 -12.56 3.13
C VAL A 205 19.80 -12.15 2.02
N LEU A 206 19.25 -11.57 0.97
CA LEU A 206 19.99 -11.08 -0.19
C LEU A 206 20.40 -9.62 -0.01
N ASP A 207 19.55 -8.82 0.69
CA ASP A 207 19.80 -7.42 0.98
C ASP A 207 19.03 -6.96 2.22
N TYR A 208 19.65 -6.00 2.92
CA TYR A 208 19.04 -5.14 3.92
C TYR A 208 18.95 -3.73 3.34
N ILE A 209 17.75 -3.17 3.31
CA ILE A 209 17.57 -1.84 2.73
C ILE A 209 17.33 -0.84 3.84
N GLU A 210 18.25 0.11 3.95
CA GLU A 210 18.20 1.22 4.87
C GLU A 210 17.68 2.46 4.14
N ILE A 211 16.75 3.16 4.78
CA ILE A 211 16.28 4.48 4.35
C ILE A 211 16.55 5.49 5.46
N PRO A 212 16.84 6.76 5.12
CA PRO A 212 16.94 7.81 6.13
C PRO A 212 15.64 7.92 6.92
N TYR A 213 15.70 7.97 8.26
CA TYR A 213 14.52 8.08 9.09
C TYR A 213 14.71 9.04 10.26
N ILE A 214 13.61 9.62 10.72
CA ILE A 214 13.52 10.37 11.99
C ILE A 214 12.82 9.45 12.98
N PRO A 215 13.40 9.16 14.16
CA PRO A 215 12.75 8.28 15.12
C PRO A 215 11.41 8.84 15.58
N ILE A 216 10.31 8.22 15.14
CA ILE A 216 8.95 8.57 15.53
C ILE A 216 8.27 7.32 16.03
N PHE A 217 7.65 7.44 17.19
CA PHE A 217 6.85 6.37 17.73
C PHE A 217 5.36 6.64 17.53
N LEU A 218 4.70 5.77 16.79
CA LEU A 218 3.26 5.82 16.55
C LEU A 218 2.60 4.57 17.13
N GLY A 219 1.71 4.75 18.07
CA GLY A 219 0.92 3.68 18.67
C GLY A 219 -0.57 3.93 18.50
N ILE A 220 -1.32 2.85 18.33
CA ILE A 220 -2.78 2.87 18.39
C ILE A 220 -3.26 2.10 19.63
N ASN A 221 -4.44 2.45 20.13
CA ASN A 221 -5.10 1.68 21.16
C ASN A 221 -6.28 0.93 20.53
N LEU A 222 -6.20 -0.39 20.53
CA LEU A 222 -7.28 -1.24 20.07
C LEU A 222 -7.86 -1.99 21.27
N ASN A 223 -9.08 -1.64 21.68
CA ASN A 223 -9.78 -2.28 22.82
C ASN A 223 -8.97 -2.34 24.12
N GLY A 224 -8.24 -1.26 24.43
CA GLY A 224 -7.40 -1.19 25.65
C GLY A 224 -6.01 -1.79 25.52
N VAL A 225 -5.70 -2.41 24.38
CA VAL A 225 -4.37 -2.93 24.06
C VAL A 225 -3.63 -1.92 23.20
N ARG A 226 -2.46 -1.49 23.66
CA ARG A 226 -1.59 -0.61 22.90
C ARG A 226 -0.76 -1.41 21.92
N LEU A 227 -0.82 -1.04 20.64
CA LEU A 227 -0.15 -1.73 19.55
C LEU A 227 0.67 -0.72 18.73
N PRO A 228 1.75 -1.13 18.06
CA PRO A 228 2.37 -0.29 17.04
C PRO A 228 1.32 0.02 15.96
N GLY A 229 1.29 1.28 15.52
CA GLY A 229 0.42 1.67 14.40
C GLY A 229 0.80 0.87 13.17
N LEU A 230 -0.14 0.05 12.66
CA LEU A 230 0.07 -0.69 11.42
C LEU A 230 0.24 0.30 10.28
N ARG A 231 1.30 0.14 9.51
CA ARG A 231 1.73 1.07 8.48
C ARG A 231 1.81 0.37 7.12
N ASN A 232 1.52 1.13 6.09
CA ASN A 232 1.58 0.63 4.73
C ASN A 232 2.90 1.07 4.08
N LEU A 233 3.98 0.40 4.46
CA LEU A 233 5.33 0.83 4.15
C LEU A 233 5.85 0.38 2.78
N LEU A 234 5.13 -0.54 2.13
CA LEU A 234 5.53 -1.16 0.88
C LEU A 234 4.40 -1.10 -0.13
N VAL A 235 4.69 -0.65 -1.34
CA VAL A 235 3.76 -0.73 -2.48
C VAL A 235 4.51 -1.19 -3.72
N LYS A 236 4.02 -2.23 -4.39
CA LYS A 236 4.52 -2.65 -5.70
C LYS A 236 4.34 -1.51 -6.70
N SER A 237 5.37 -1.24 -7.47
CA SER A 237 5.37 -0.20 -8.49
C SER A 237 6.04 -0.71 -9.78
N PRO A 238 5.73 -0.15 -10.95
CA PRO A 238 6.51 -0.38 -12.13
C PRO A 238 8.00 -0.12 -11.87
N GLY A 239 8.84 -1.10 -12.16
CA GLY A 239 10.29 -1.01 -11.95
C GLY A 239 10.79 -1.34 -10.55
N GLY A 240 9.92 -1.63 -9.56
CA GLY A 240 10.40 -1.97 -8.22
C GLY A 240 9.35 -1.93 -7.11
N VAL A 241 9.78 -1.50 -5.94
CA VAL A 241 8.96 -1.37 -4.73
C VAL A 241 9.08 0.04 -4.18
N LEU A 242 7.96 0.69 -3.94
CA LEU A 242 7.92 1.95 -3.21
C LEU A 242 8.08 1.70 -1.73
N LEU A 243 8.98 2.45 -1.12
CA LEU A 243 9.22 2.45 0.32
C LEU A 243 8.69 3.76 0.89
N CYS A 244 7.64 3.65 1.70
CA CYS A 244 7.05 4.75 2.43
C CYS A 244 7.23 4.49 3.92
N SER A 245 7.73 5.45 4.68
CA SER A 245 7.78 5.34 6.13
C SER A 245 7.32 6.65 6.75
N PRO A 246 6.50 6.62 7.81
CA PRO A 246 6.15 7.82 8.55
C PRO A 246 7.35 8.54 9.14
N GLU A 247 8.47 7.85 9.22
CA GLU A 247 9.74 8.33 9.77
C GLU A 247 10.61 9.03 8.73
N THR A 248 10.19 9.02 7.47
CA THR A 248 10.83 9.78 6.39
C THR A 248 9.82 10.65 5.66
N ASP A 249 10.26 11.82 5.22
CA ASP A 249 9.44 12.72 4.40
C ASP A 249 9.53 12.36 2.89
N THR A 250 10.22 11.26 2.55
CA THR A 250 10.53 10.87 1.17
C THR A 250 10.00 9.48 0.86
N VAL A 251 9.33 9.35 -0.29
CA VAL A 251 9.02 8.06 -0.90
C VAL A 251 10.19 7.66 -1.80
N PHE A 252 10.71 6.46 -1.57
CA PHE A 252 11.79 5.90 -2.38
C PHE A 252 11.28 4.77 -3.26
N LEU A 253 11.82 4.66 -4.47
CA LEU A 253 11.70 3.50 -5.32
C LEU A 253 12.97 2.65 -5.17
N TYR A 254 12.82 1.42 -4.69
CA TYR A 254 13.86 0.40 -4.71
C TYR A 254 13.69 -0.50 -5.92
N SER A 255 14.67 -0.51 -6.80
CA SER A 255 14.64 -1.21 -8.09
C SER A 255 15.39 -2.55 -8.05
N SER A 256 15.19 -3.40 -9.06
CA SER A 256 15.84 -4.72 -9.16
C SER A 256 17.37 -4.65 -9.28
N ASP A 257 17.90 -3.54 -9.79
CA ASP A 257 19.35 -3.25 -9.84
C ASP A 257 19.92 -2.76 -8.49
N LYS A 258 19.09 -2.80 -7.43
CA LYS A 258 19.40 -2.36 -6.06
C LYS A 258 19.56 -0.84 -5.91
N SER A 259 19.16 -0.06 -6.89
CA SER A 259 19.13 1.40 -6.75
C SER A 259 17.99 1.84 -5.84
N LEU A 260 18.25 2.86 -5.00
CA LEU A 260 17.27 3.51 -4.16
C LEU A 260 17.11 4.95 -4.62
N THR A 261 15.99 5.24 -5.30
CA THR A 261 15.76 6.54 -5.94
C THR A 261 14.61 7.28 -5.23
N PRO A 262 14.82 8.52 -4.73
CA PRO A 262 13.73 9.32 -4.22
C PRO A 262 12.80 9.74 -5.36
N ILE A 263 11.47 9.60 -5.18
CA ILE A 263 10.47 9.92 -6.21
C ILE A 263 9.49 11.00 -5.79
N LEU A 264 9.26 11.16 -4.50
CA LEU A 264 8.34 12.15 -3.94
C LEU A 264 8.85 12.59 -2.58
N TYR A 265 8.79 13.89 -2.33
CA TYR A 265 9.16 14.50 -1.05
C TYR A 265 7.95 15.25 -0.45
N LYS A 266 7.73 15.07 0.85
CA LYS A 266 6.72 15.79 1.62
C LYS A 266 7.33 16.96 2.39
N THR A 267 6.68 18.10 2.36
CA THR A 267 7.04 19.28 3.15
C THR A 267 5.81 19.82 3.89
N PRO A 268 5.96 20.43 5.06
CA PRO A 268 7.14 20.49 5.92
C PRO A 268 7.51 19.12 6.48
N SER A 269 8.71 19.01 7.09
CA SER A 269 9.15 17.77 7.76
C SER A 269 8.16 17.33 8.82
N VAL A 270 8.04 16.01 9.02
CA VAL A 270 7.08 15.41 9.96
C VAL A 270 7.17 15.97 11.37
N GLY A 271 8.36 16.28 11.85
CA GLY A 271 8.58 16.91 13.16
C GLY A 271 8.30 18.41 13.24
N ALA A 272 8.00 19.06 12.11
CA ALA A 272 7.82 20.51 12.03
C ALA A 272 6.34 20.95 12.08
N THR A 273 5.40 20.01 12.24
CA THR A 273 3.96 20.29 12.34
C THR A 273 3.37 19.77 13.64
N ASP A 274 2.38 20.50 14.19
CA ASP A 274 1.52 20.05 15.28
C ASP A 274 0.05 20.33 14.88
N PRO A 275 -0.77 19.30 14.64
CA PRO A 275 -0.44 17.85 14.70
C PRO A 275 0.62 17.41 13.68
N MET A 276 1.32 16.32 13.98
CA MET A 276 2.26 15.71 13.04
C MET A 276 1.52 15.20 11.81
N ILE A 277 2.07 15.48 10.63
CA ILE A 277 1.56 14.99 9.35
C ILE A 277 2.66 14.18 8.68
N TYR A 278 2.40 12.91 8.43
CA TYR A 278 3.38 12.01 7.82
C TYR A 278 2.83 11.30 6.59
N LEU A 279 3.74 10.92 5.69
CA LEU A 279 3.42 10.06 4.56
C LEU A 279 3.06 8.67 5.07
N ASN A 280 1.84 8.22 4.79
CA ASN A 280 1.40 6.88 5.15
C ASN A 280 1.61 5.91 4.00
N ASN A 281 1.31 6.34 2.77
CA ASN A 281 1.40 5.49 1.59
C ASN A 281 1.46 6.30 0.29
N CYS A 282 1.96 5.67 -0.76
CA CYS A 282 1.96 6.21 -2.11
C CYS A 282 1.79 5.08 -3.13
N LEU A 283 0.88 5.24 -4.07
CA LEU A 283 0.77 4.40 -5.26
C LEU A 283 1.23 5.24 -6.47
N ASP A 284 2.21 4.75 -7.20
CA ASP A 284 2.71 5.37 -8.43
C ASP A 284 2.32 4.49 -9.62
N ARG A 285 1.49 5.00 -10.53
CA ARG A 285 1.01 4.28 -11.70
C ARG A 285 0.89 5.21 -12.90
N GLY A 286 1.49 4.82 -14.01
CA GLY A 286 1.47 5.62 -15.23
C GLY A 286 1.95 7.04 -14.96
N GLN A 287 1.14 8.03 -15.31
CA GLN A 287 1.43 9.44 -15.04
C GLN A 287 0.91 9.95 -13.69
N TYR A 288 0.33 9.08 -12.84
CA TYR A 288 -0.37 9.49 -11.63
C TYR A 288 0.31 8.99 -10.36
N GLN A 289 0.19 9.80 -9.30
CA GLN A 289 0.55 9.44 -7.94
C GLN A 289 -0.66 9.65 -7.02
N PHE A 290 -1.00 8.61 -6.28
CA PHE A 290 -2.05 8.61 -5.25
C PHE A 290 -1.34 8.60 -3.90
N ILE A 291 -1.48 9.66 -3.13
CA ILE A 291 -0.69 9.92 -1.94
C ILE A 291 -1.65 9.94 -0.75
N GLU A 292 -1.31 9.17 0.27
CA GLU A 292 -2.04 9.16 1.53
C GLU A 292 -1.15 9.72 2.65
N VAL A 293 -1.67 10.69 3.39
CA VAL A 293 -1.01 11.22 4.58
C VAL A 293 -1.88 11.01 5.80
N CYS A 294 -1.26 10.78 6.94
CA CYS A 294 -1.92 10.68 8.23
C CYS A 294 -1.62 11.88 9.09
N THR A 295 -2.61 12.30 9.87
CA THR A 295 -2.48 13.36 10.86
C THR A 295 -2.60 12.78 12.26
N VAL A 296 -1.58 13.02 13.10
CA VAL A 296 -1.50 12.46 14.46
C VAL A 296 -1.07 13.53 15.47
N ARG A 297 -1.77 13.61 16.60
CA ARG A 297 -1.34 14.40 17.75
C ARG A 297 -0.66 13.53 18.76
N ALA A 298 0.45 14.00 19.30
CA ALA A 298 1.17 13.31 20.36
C ALA A 298 0.25 13.12 21.58
N GLY A 299 0.19 11.87 22.09
CA GLY A 299 -0.63 11.53 23.25
C GLY A 299 -2.11 11.29 22.99
N GLU A 300 -2.62 11.55 21.77
CA GLU A 300 -3.98 11.14 21.39
C GLU A 300 -4.06 9.63 21.12
N VAL A 301 -5.17 9.04 21.55
CA VAL A 301 -5.50 7.64 21.32
C VAL A 301 -6.55 7.61 20.21
N TYR A 302 -6.22 6.96 19.10
CA TYR A 302 -7.12 6.83 17.96
C TYR A 302 -7.83 5.48 17.99
N PRO A 303 -9.17 5.43 17.96
CA PRO A 303 -9.91 4.19 17.87
C PRO A 303 -9.79 3.62 16.44
N GLY A 304 -8.97 2.61 16.29
CA GLY A 304 -8.85 1.80 15.09
C GLY A 304 -7.86 2.30 14.04
N ARG A 305 -7.94 3.55 13.58
CA ARG A 305 -7.03 4.10 12.55
C ARG A 305 -6.80 5.60 12.72
N PHE A 306 -5.69 6.07 12.20
CA PHE A 306 -5.40 7.51 12.14
C PHE A 306 -6.26 8.21 11.09
N PRO A 307 -6.59 9.51 11.28
CA PRO A 307 -7.20 10.33 10.25
C PRO A 307 -6.30 10.43 9.02
N VAL A 308 -6.87 10.23 7.85
CA VAL A 308 -6.14 10.25 6.57
C VAL A 308 -6.66 11.35 5.66
N THR A 309 -5.76 11.89 4.85
CA THR A 309 -6.07 12.76 3.73
C THR A 309 -5.45 12.20 2.48
N HIS A 310 -6.24 12.15 1.42
CA HIS A 310 -5.82 11.65 0.12
C HIS A 310 -5.52 12.81 -0.82
N TYR A 311 -4.40 12.68 -1.55
CA TYR A 311 -4.02 13.58 -2.63
C TYR A 311 -3.79 12.81 -3.91
N PHE A 312 -4.10 13.44 -5.01
CA PHE A 312 -3.82 12.96 -6.35
C PHE A 312 -2.88 13.95 -7.02
N ARG A 313 -1.82 13.45 -7.61
CA ARG A 313 -0.86 14.24 -8.36
C ARG A 313 -0.73 13.71 -9.78
N ASP A 314 -0.91 14.59 -10.75
CA ASP A 314 -0.53 14.35 -12.14
C ASP A 314 0.96 14.71 -12.32
N LYS A 315 1.77 13.72 -12.70
CA LYS A 315 3.23 13.91 -12.88
C LYS A 315 3.56 14.76 -14.10
N HIS A 316 2.69 14.78 -15.10
CA HIS A 316 2.92 15.54 -16.33
C HIS A 316 2.69 17.03 -16.11
N THR A 317 1.61 17.40 -15.45
CA THR A 317 1.25 18.80 -15.18
C THR A 317 1.84 19.33 -13.88
N GLY A 318 2.19 18.44 -12.95
CA GLY A 318 2.58 18.78 -11.58
C GLY A 318 1.39 19.18 -10.69
N GLU A 319 0.16 19.15 -11.19
CA GLU A 319 -1.03 19.51 -10.42
C GLU A 319 -1.25 18.54 -9.26
N VAL A 320 -1.58 19.07 -8.09
CA VAL A 320 -1.97 18.31 -6.90
C VAL A 320 -3.36 18.77 -6.45
N ILE A 321 -4.24 17.80 -6.19
CA ILE A 321 -5.62 18.03 -5.76
C ILE A 321 -6.03 17.06 -4.65
N ARG A 322 -7.17 17.32 -4.01
CA ARG A 322 -7.93 16.37 -3.20
C ARG A 322 -9.00 15.73 -4.10
N PRO A 323 -8.83 14.45 -4.49
CA PRO A 323 -9.70 13.86 -5.50
C PRO A 323 -11.00 13.36 -4.90
N LYS A 324 -12.07 13.43 -5.70
CA LYS A 324 -13.30 12.66 -5.59
C LYS A 324 -13.42 11.81 -6.85
N PHE A 325 -13.14 10.52 -6.75
CA PHE A 325 -13.22 9.65 -7.91
C PHE A 325 -14.65 9.19 -8.11
N LEU A 326 -15.16 9.40 -9.31
CA LEU A 326 -16.51 9.03 -9.72
C LEU A 326 -16.44 7.95 -10.81
N LEU A 327 -17.44 7.08 -10.81
CA LEU A 327 -17.63 6.07 -11.83
C LEU A 327 -18.87 6.42 -12.65
N PRO A 328 -18.74 6.66 -13.95
CA PRO A 328 -19.90 6.97 -14.81
C PRO A 328 -20.99 5.88 -14.79
N ASP A 329 -20.59 4.62 -14.65
CA ASP A 329 -21.50 3.47 -14.60
C ASP A 329 -22.24 3.31 -13.27
N TYR A 330 -21.87 4.08 -12.23
CA TYR A 330 -22.51 4.05 -10.91
C TYR A 330 -22.73 5.47 -10.37
N SER A 331 -23.89 6.03 -10.70
CA SER A 331 -24.24 7.40 -10.33
C SER A 331 -24.32 7.61 -8.82
N GLY A 332 -23.63 8.65 -8.33
CA GLY A 332 -23.63 9.05 -6.91
C GLY A 332 -22.69 8.23 -6.01
N MET A 333 -21.90 7.30 -6.56
CA MET A 333 -20.89 6.57 -5.81
C MET A 333 -19.54 7.26 -5.96
N GLU A 334 -18.93 7.59 -4.81
CA GLU A 334 -17.55 8.11 -4.72
C GLU A 334 -16.60 6.98 -4.34
N PHE A 335 -15.44 6.96 -4.97
CA PHE A 335 -14.39 5.98 -4.69
C PHE A 335 -13.15 6.62 -4.11
N THR A 336 -12.48 5.90 -3.21
CA THR A 336 -11.16 6.28 -2.69
C THR A 336 -10.15 5.24 -3.11
N ILE A 337 -9.15 5.65 -3.89
CA ILE A 337 -8.08 4.74 -4.29
C ILE A 337 -7.17 4.49 -3.09
N ASN A 338 -7.15 3.23 -2.66
CA ASN A 338 -6.27 2.77 -1.60
C ASN A 338 -4.93 2.34 -2.21
N PRO A 339 -3.81 3.02 -1.89
CA PRO A 339 -2.51 2.66 -2.45
C PRO A 339 -2.07 1.22 -2.20
N ASN A 340 -2.54 0.58 -1.12
CA ASN A 340 -2.23 -0.82 -0.82
C ASN A 340 -2.82 -1.83 -1.80
N SER A 341 -3.85 -1.47 -2.54
CA SER A 341 -4.43 -2.37 -3.55
C SER A 341 -3.40 -2.74 -4.62
N GLY A 342 -2.41 -1.88 -4.88
CA GLY A 342 -1.29 -2.15 -5.77
C GLY A 342 -0.39 -3.32 -5.36
N ASN A 343 -0.45 -3.76 -4.08
CA ASN A 343 0.28 -4.94 -3.63
C ASN A 343 -0.43 -6.26 -3.98
N LYS A 344 -1.71 -6.18 -4.24
CA LYS A 344 -2.54 -7.33 -4.62
C LYS A 344 -2.84 -7.38 -6.11
N TYR A 345 -2.68 -6.26 -6.81
CA TYR A 345 -2.92 -6.13 -8.24
C TYR A 345 -1.83 -5.23 -8.85
N GLU A 346 -0.89 -5.83 -9.58
CA GLU A 346 0.28 -5.12 -10.10
C GLU A 346 -0.06 -4.05 -11.14
N ASP A 347 -1.10 -4.26 -11.95
CA ASP A 347 -1.47 -3.37 -13.04
C ASP A 347 -2.32 -2.17 -12.59
N GLY A 348 -2.86 -2.20 -11.36
CA GLY A 348 -3.75 -1.14 -10.93
C GLY A 348 -4.24 -1.23 -9.50
N CYS A 349 -5.52 -1.01 -9.34
CA CYS A 349 -6.25 -1.26 -8.10
C CYS A 349 -7.59 -1.95 -8.39
N PHE A 350 -8.23 -2.46 -7.37
CA PHE A 350 -9.56 -3.04 -7.49
C PHE A 350 -10.46 -2.63 -6.33
N PHE A 351 -11.76 -2.70 -6.59
CA PHE A 351 -12.81 -2.45 -5.61
C PHE A 351 -13.78 -3.62 -5.62
N GLU A 352 -14.12 -4.10 -4.45
CA GLU A 352 -15.21 -5.05 -4.26
C GLU A 352 -16.51 -4.25 -4.19
N LEU A 353 -17.45 -4.59 -5.06
CA LEU A 353 -18.78 -4.02 -5.12
C LEU A 353 -19.75 -5.05 -4.58
N ASP A 354 -20.36 -4.76 -3.45
CA ASP A 354 -21.33 -5.64 -2.80
C ASP A 354 -22.55 -5.87 -3.71
N LEU A 355 -22.88 -7.13 -3.98
CA LEU A 355 -23.91 -7.47 -4.96
C LEU A 355 -25.30 -7.03 -4.49
N PHE A 356 -25.59 -7.09 -3.19
CA PHE A 356 -26.86 -6.62 -2.65
C PHE A 356 -27.01 -5.09 -2.87
N GLU A 357 -25.96 -4.31 -2.58
CA GLU A 357 -25.96 -2.86 -2.84
C GLU A 357 -26.08 -2.56 -4.34
N LEU A 358 -25.42 -3.34 -5.19
CA LEU A 358 -25.54 -3.21 -6.65
C LEU A 358 -26.95 -3.49 -7.14
N LYS A 359 -27.64 -4.50 -6.60
CA LYS A 359 -29.04 -4.81 -6.93
C LYS A 359 -29.97 -3.67 -6.53
N GLN A 360 -29.79 -3.08 -5.35
CA GLN A 360 -30.54 -1.90 -4.95
C GLN A 360 -30.28 -0.73 -5.90
N ALA A 361 -29.00 -0.45 -6.24
CA ALA A 361 -28.64 0.60 -7.18
C ALA A 361 -29.22 0.35 -8.60
N TYR A 362 -29.31 -0.92 -9.02
CA TYR A 362 -29.96 -1.31 -10.27
C TYR A 362 -31.46 -0.95 -10.27
N HIS A 363 -32.18 -1.29 -9.20
CA HIS A 363 -33.60 -0.94 -9.04
C HIS A 363 -33.83 0.56 -8.95
N ASP A 364 -32.92 1.28 -8.32
CA ASP A 364 -32.97 2.74 -8.21
C ASP A 364 -32.55 3.46 -9.53
N ASN A 365 -32.23 2.74 -10.59
CA ASN A 365 -31.71 3.26 -11.86
C ASN A 365 -30.43 4.11 -11.71
N LYS A 366 -29.58 3.76 -10.74
CA LYS A 366 -28.26 4.40 -10.53
C LYS A 366 -27.15 3.77 -11.35
N LEU A 367 -27.39 2.56 -11.92
CA LEU A 367 -26.41 1.87 -12.76
C LEU A 367 -26.64 2.13 -14.24
N SER A 368 -25.54 2.14 -14.99
CA SER A 368 -25.53 2.28 -16.45
C SER A 368 -24.43 1.41 -17.07
N GLY A 369 -24.34 1.38 -18.40
CA GLY A 369 -23.28 0.72 -19.15
C GLY A 369 -23.10 -0.76 -18.80
N LYS A 370 -21.84 -1.20 -18.85
CA LYS A 370 -21.46 -2.60 -18.63
C LYS A 370 -21.79 -3.10 -17.22
N LEU A 371 -21.70 -2.22 -16.21
CA LEU A 371 -22.04 -2.61 -14.84
C LEU A 371 -23.53 -2.96 -14.72
N LYS A 372 -24.40 -2.16 -15.32
CA LYS A 372 -25.86 -2.45 -15.33
C LYS A 372 -26.16 -3.75 -16.05
N GLU A 373 -25.52 -3.99 -17.20
CA GLU A 373 -25.71 -5.23 -17.98
C GLU A 373 -25.29 -6.45 -17.17
N LEU A 374 -24.13 -6.40 -16.52
CA LEU A 374 -23.64 -7.49 -15.65
C LEU A 374 -24.58 -7.75 -14.49
N VAL A 375 -24.94 -6.71 -13.71
CA VAL A 375 -25.79 -6.85 -12.51
C VAL A 375 -27.18 -7.39 -12.86
N ALA A 376 -27.69 -7.10 -14.06
CA ALA A 376 -28.98 -7.64 -14.51
C ALA A 376 -29.01 -9.17 -14.60
N THR A 377 -27.87 -9.83 -14.82
CA THR A 377 -27.75 -11.28 -14.96
C THR A 377 -27.51 -12.03 -13.67
N LEU A 378 -27.10 -11.35 -12.59
CA LEU A 378 -26.71 -11.96 -11.34
C LEU A 378 -27.90 -12.13 -10.38
N ASN A 379 -27.79 -13.06 -9.43
CA ASN A 379 -28.74 -13.32 -8.34
C ASN A 379 -28.07 -13.06 -6.99
N GLU A 380 -28.60 -12.14 -6.18
CA GLU A 380 -28.00 -11.72 -4.91
C GLU A 380 -27.89 -12.82 -3.85
N ASP A 381 -28.72 -13.87 -3.95
CA ASP A 381 -28.73 -14.98 -3.01
C ASP A 381 -27.79 -16.13 -3.39
N GLU A 382 -27.31 -16.18 -4.64
CA GLU A 382 -26.59 -17.32 -5.23
C GLU A 382 -25.22 -16.93 -5.80
N ASP A 383 -24.98 -15.64 -6.04
CA ASP A 383 -23.81 -15.17 -6.77
C ASP A 383 -22.80 -14.44 -5.87
N ASN A 384 -21.53 -14.47 -6.28
CA ASN A 384 -20.45 -13.73 -5.66
C ASN A 384 -20.55 -12.22 -5.92
N ASN A 385 -19.87 -11.43 -5.10
CA ASN A 385 -19.71 -9.99 -5.34
C ASN A 385 -19.01 -9.70 -6.68
N VAL A 386 -19.25 -8.51 -7.21
CA VAL A 386 -18.59 -8.01 -8.42
C VAL A 386 -17.33 -7.24 -8.02
N PHE A 387 -16.27 -7.38 -8.79
CA PHE A 387 -15.07 -6.58 -8.63
C PHE A 387 -14.91 -5.59 -9.79
N MET A 388 -14.64 -4.35 -9.44
CA MET A 388 -14.22 -3.33 -10.39
C MET A 388 -12.70 -3.29 -10.42
N LEU A 389 -12.10 -3.53 -11.56
CA LEU A 389 -10.66 -3.42 -11.80
C LEU A 389 -10.37 -2.10 -12.50
N VAL A 390 -9.35 -1.39 -12.00
CA VAL A 390 -8.96 -0.05 -12.47
C VAL A 390 -7.48 -0.09 -12.86
N GLU A 391 -7.18 -0.04 -14.15
CA GLU A 391 -5.83 -0.05 -14.72
C GLU A 391 -5.48 1.34 -15.22
N PHE A 392 -4.50 2.00 -14.59
CA PHE A 392 -4.16 3.41 -14.87
C PHE A 392 -3.39 3.56 -16.18
N LYS A 393 -3.77 4.62 -16.95
CA LYS A 393 -3.17 4.99 -18.25
C LYS A 393 -1.76 5.54 -18.11
#